data_fa7e3886ecde30d2230101dde83fc686
#
_entry.id   fa7e3886ecde30d2230101dde83fc686
#
_cell.length_a   1.000
_cell.length_b   1.000
_cell.length_c   1.000
_cell.angle_alpha   90.00
_cell.angle_beta   90.00
_cell.angle_gamma   90.00
#
_symmetry.space_group_name_H-M   'P 1'
#
loop_
_entity.id
_entity.type
_entity.pdbx_description
1 polymer ?
#
loop_
_entity_poly.entity_id
_entity_poly.type
_entity_poly.pdbx_seq_one_letter_code
_entity_poly.pdbx_strand_id
1 'polypeptide(L)'
;MYAWQANLLLDHNANHCKGAHRAHISLAELQLPYEEEIIDLSAPRTPEYLKINPRGLVPSIEFNGEILTESAVISNFLANEFPSHLIPESNAPGGALLRAKIDFFVDTFISKANSHFFKAQWGKTDAEVEASIKEYVEAIVKEVEPLLSNAAPFFNGSDKLTQAEVITPFDAMSPFRSEIS
;
A
#
# COMPACT_ATOMS: atom_id res chain seq x y z
N MET A 1 30.05 3.11 1.79
CA MET A 1 29.02 2.98 0.73
C MET A 1 28.52 1.56 0.82
N TYR A 2 27.40 1.33 1.54
CA TYR A 2 26.82 0.00 1.62
C TYR A 2 26.19 -0.30 0.27
N ALA A 3 26.53 -1.44 -0.33
CA ALA A 3 25.88 -1.90 -1.54
C ALA A 3 24.43 -2.25 -1.16
N TRP A 4 23.47 -1.51 -1.70
CA TRP A 4 22.06 -1.82 -1.59
C TRP A 4 21.83 -3.20 -2.21
N GLN A 5 21.30 -4.12 -1.45
CA GLN A 5 20.76 -5.39 -1.93
C GLN A 5 19.40 -5.59 -1.31
N ALA A 6 18.38 -5.65 -2.15
CA ALA A 6 17.03 -6.00 -1.73
C ALA A 6 16.53 -7.16 -2.59
N ASN A 7 16.05 -8.21 -1.95
CA ASN A 7 15.31 -9.28 -2.57
C ASN A 7 13.83 -9.11 -2.22
N LEU A 8 13.01 -8.85 -3.21
CA LEU A 8 11.57 -8.70 -3.04
C LEU A 8 10.87 -10.03 -3.36
N LEU A 9 10.20 -10.59 -2.36
CA LEU A 9 9.46 -11.84 -2.46
C LEU A 9 7.98 -11.54 -2.72
N LEU A 10 7.48 -11.95 -3.89
CA LEU A 10 6.17 -11.57 -4.42
C LEU A 10 5.33 -12.77 -4.84
N ASP A 11 4.07 -12.52 -5.19
CA ASP A 11 3.16 -13.50 -5.78
C ASP A 11 3.30 -13.57 -7.30
N HIS A 12 3.15 -14.77 -7.87
CA HIS A 12 3.07 -15.04 -9.30
C HIS A 12 1.94 -14.23 -10.00
N ASN A 13 0.87 -13.90 -9.27
CA ASN A 13 -0.21 -13.04 -9.71
C ASN A 13 -0.06 -11.61 -9.16
N ALA A 14 1.15 -11.04 -9.24
CA ALA A 14 1.44 -9.67 -8.74
C ALA A 14 0.42 -8.63 -9.20
N ASN A 15 -0.23 -8.82 -10.36
CA ASN A 15 -1.30 -7.97 -10.86
C ASN A 15 -2.58 -7.99 -9.98
N HIS A 16 -2.72 -8.91 -9.03
CA HIS A 16 -3.87 -9.03 -8.14
C HIS A 16 -3.53 -8.83 -6.66
N CYS A 17 -2.23 -8.81 -6.31
CA CYS A 17 -1.81 -8.59 -4.92
C CYS A 17 -1.55 -7.12 -4.62
N LYS A 18 -2.55 -6.44 -4.06
CA LYS A 18 -2.43 -5.00 -3.67
C LYS A 18 -1.26 -4.73 -2.72
N GLY A 19 -0.89 -5.71 -1.89
CA GLY A 19 0.26 -5.61 -1.01
C GLY A 19 1.58 -5.53 -1.80
N ALA A 20 1.75 -6.37 -2.81
CA ALA A 20 2.93 -6.36 -3.67
C ALA A 20 3.10 -5.01 -4.40
N HIS A 21 1.99 -4.43 -4.90
CA HIS A 21 2.02 -3.14 -5.59
C HIS A 21 2.58 -2.01 -4.73
N ARG A 22 2.31 -1.96 -3.42
CA ARG A 22 2.89 -0.93 -2.53
C ARG A 22 4.41 -0.98 -2.51
N ALA A 23 4.97 -2.17 -2.39
CA ALA A 23 6.42 -2.34 -2.43
C ALA A 23 7.01 -1.98 -3.79
N HIS A 24 6.38 -2.43 -4.89
CA HIS A 24 6.80 -2.10 -6.25
C HIS A 24 6.77 -0.61 -6.53
N ILE A 25 5.68 0.08 -6.16
CA ILE A 25 5.56 1.53 -6.36
C ILE A 25 6.66 2.25 -5.57
N SER A 26 6.87 1.87 -4.30
CA SER A 26 7.93 2.47 -3.49
C SER A 26 9.30 2.29 -4.11
N LEU A 27 9.66 1.08 -4.54
CA LEU A 27 10.94 0.79 -5.16
C LEU A 27 11.13 1.55 -6.49
N ALA A 28 10.06 1.64 -7.30
CA ALA A 28 10.07 2.35 -8.58
C ALA A 28 10.25 3.86 -8.38
N GLU A 29 9.47 4.48 -7.47
CA GLU A 29 9.57 5.92 -7.16
C GLU A 29 10.93 6.30 -6.56
N LEU A 30 11.53 5.41 -5.80
CA LEU A 30 12.86 5.57 -5.23
C LEU A 30 13.98 5.18 -6.19
N GLN A 31 13.66 4.61 -7.36
CA GLN A 31 14.61 4.11 -8.36
C GLN A 31 15.64 3.13 -7.76
N LEU A 32 15.20 2.30 -6.83
CA LEU A 32 16.05 1.34 -6.14
C LEU A 32 16.15 0.05 -6.95
N PRO A 33 17.36 -0.48 -7.21
CA PRO A 33 17.52 -1.80 -7.80
C PRO A 33 17.11 -2.87 -6.79
N TYR A 34 16.48 -3.95 -7.24
CA TYR A 34 16.13 -5.10 -6.42
C TYR A 34 16.13 -6.36 -7.26
N GLU A 35 16.31 -7.50 -6.61
CA GLU A 35 16.04 -8.81 -7.18
C GLU A 35 14.65 -9.23 -6.77
N GLU A 36 13.96 -9.97 -7.64
CA GLU A 36 12.58 -10.40 -7.42
C GLU A 36 12.53 -11.92 -7.37
N GLU A 37 11.91 -12.45 -6.32
CA GLU A 37 11.61 -13.87 -6.21
C GLU A 37 10.10 -14.07 -6.14
N ILE A 38 9.58 -14.92 -7.03
CA ILE A 38 8.16 -15.19 -7.15
C ILE A 38 7.75 -16.34 -6.23
N ILE A 39 6.80 -16.07 -5.34
CA ILE A 39 6.19 -17.06 -4.45
C ILE A 39 4.81 -17.45 -4.98
N ASP A 40 4.64 -18.73 -5.32
CA ASP A 40 3.35 -19.25 -5.77
C ASP A 40 2.36 -19.34 -4.59
N LEU A 41 1.36 -18.45 -4.60
CA LEU A 41 0.30 -18.44 -3.60
C LEU A 41 -0.82 -19.45 -3.85
N SER A 42 -0.87 -20.09 -5.01
CA SER A 42 -1.84 -21.15 -5.32
C SER A 42 -1.47 -22.50 -4.72
N ALA A 43 -0.19 -22.68 -4.37
CA ALA A 43 0.35 -23.86 -3.72
C ALA A 43 0.60 -23.65 -2.21
N PRO A 44 0.68 -24.74 -1.40
CA PRO A 44 1.14 -24.63 -0.03
C PRO A 44 2.53 -23.99 0.05
N ARG A 45 2.74 -23.11 1.02
CA ARG A 45 4.03 -22.45 1.22
C ARG A 45 5.11 -23.45 1.54
N THR A 46 6.30 -23.27 0.95
CA THR A 46 7.46 -24.12 1.25
C THR A 46 7.96 -23.87 2.69
N PRO A 47 8.56 -24.87 3.33
CA PRO A 47 9.16 -24.69 4.65
C PRO A 47 10.23 -23.60 4.67
N GLU A 48 10.93 -23.40 3.56
CA GLU A 48 11.95 -22.35 3.38
C GLU A 48 11.31 -20.98 3.44
N TYR A 49 10.23 -20.76 2.68
CA TYR A 49 9.51 -19.48 2.72
C TYR A 49 8.86 -19.19 4.07
N LEU A 50 8.34 -20.22 4.76
CA LEU A 50 7.77 -20.06 6.10
C LEU A 50 8.81 -19.70 7.18
N LYS A 51 10.10 -19.92 6.94
CA LYS A 51 11.16 -19.38 7.79
C LYS A 51 11.37 -17.89 7.57
N ILE A 52 11.17 -17.40 6.34
CA ILE A 52 11.23 -15.97 5.97
C ILE A 52 9.99 -15.24 6.49
N ASN A 53 8.82 -15.74 6.14
CA ASN A 53 7.54 -15.17 6.61
C ASN A 53 6.65 -16.29 7.19
N PRO A 54 6.61 -16.44 8.52
CA PRO A 54 5.79 -17.48 9.15
C PRO A 54 4.30 -17.39 8.88
N ARG A 55 3.80 -16.20 8.47
CA ARG A 55 2.40 -16.01 8.05
C ARG A 55 2.13 -16.54 6.64
N GLY A 56 3.18 -16.82 5.85
CA GLY A 56 3.06 -17.27 4.47
C GLY A 56 2.46 -16.25 3.51
N LEU A 57 2.51 -14.97 3.87
CA LEU A 57 1.98 -13.84 3.08
C LEU A 57 3.09 -13.15 2.30
N VAL A 58 2.72 -12.42 1.26
CA VAL A 58 3.59 -11.54 0.47
C VAL A 58 3.06 -10.09 0.52
N PRO A 59 3.93 -9.08 0.32
CA PRO A 59 5.36 -9.17 0.07
C PRO A 59 6.19 -9.38 1.34
N SER A 60 7.40 -9.84 1.14
CA SER A 60 8.49 -9.75 2.11
C SER A 60 9.71 -9.14 1.42
N ILE A 61 10.53 -8.41 2.14
CA ILE A 61 11.78 -7.85 1.60
C ILE A 61 12.93 -8.22 2.53
N GLU A 62 14.03 -8.67 1.96
CA GLU A 62 15.30 -8.77 2.66
C GLU A 62 16.12 -7.51 2.43
N PHE A 63 16.56 -6.88 3.50
CA PHE A 63 17.39 -5.70 3.46
C PHE A 63 18.58 -5.86 4.41
N ASN A 64 19.78 -5.91 3.86
CA ASN A 64 21.03 -6.09 4.62
C ASN A 64 21.00 -7.30 5.58
N GLY A 65 20.36 -8.40 5.19
CA GLY A 65 20.22 -9.62 5.99
C GLY A 65 19.04 -9.62 6.98
N GLU A 66 18.28 -8.52 7.05
CA GLU A 66 17.07 -8.42 7.86
C GLU A 66 15.80 -8.59 7.00
N ILE A 67 14.84 -9.33 7.51
CA ILE A 67 13.56 -9.57 6.83
C ILE A 67 12.51 -8.60 7.36
N LEU A 68 11.87 -7.88 6.43
CA LEU A 68 10.68 -7.08 6.70
C LEU A 68 9.49 -7.68 5.98
N THR A 69 8.36 -7.70 6.66
CA THR A 69 7.08 -8.15 6.13
C THR A 69 6.03 -7.06 6.32
N GLU A 70 4.81 -7.26 5.79
CA GLU A 70 3.72 -6.27 5.75
C GLU A 70 3.99 -5.13 4.78
N SER A 71 3.19 -5.05 3.72
CA SER A 71 3.42 -4.12 2.60
C SER A 71 3.48 -2.65 3.00
N ALA A 72 2.67 -2.21 3.95
CA ALA A 72 2.70 -0.84 4.45
C ALA A 72 3.95 -0.56 5.28
N VAL A 73 4.42 -1.55 6.06
CA VAL A 73 5.67 -1.45 6.83
C VAL A 73 6.86 -1.36 5.90
N ILE A 74 6.91 -2.21 4.86
CA ILE A 74 7.95 -2.18 3.84
C ILE A 74 7.99 -0.82 3.13
N SER A 75 6.86 -0.32 2.66
CA SER A 75 6.78 0.98 1.98
C SER A 75 7.21 2.12 2.90
N ASN A 76 6.79 2.12 4.16
CA ASN A 76 7.21 3.13 5.15
C ASN A 76 8.71 3.04 5.45
N PHE A 77 9.25 1.83 5.58
CA PHE A 77 10.69 1.64 5.76
C PHE A 77 11.47 2.23 4.59
N LEU A 78 11.12 1.87 3.36
CA LEU A 78 11.79 2.37 2.15
C LEU A 78 11.75 3.90 2.06
N ALA A 79 10.58 4.49 2.29
CA ALA A 79 10.42 5.94 2.25
C ALA A 79 11.20 6.67 3.37
N ASN A 80 11.47 6.04 4.51
CA ASN A 80 12.27 6.59 5.60
C ASN A 80 13.77 6.41 5.40
N GLU A 81 14.19 5.25 4.86
CA GLU A 81 15.60 4.94 4.64
C GLU A 81 16.17 5.74 3.47
N PHE A 82 15.36 6.00 2.43
CA PHE A 82 15.79 6.70 1.22
C PHE A 82 15.08 8.04 1.08
N PRO A 83 15.78 9.18 1.31
CA PRO A 83 15.22 10.51 1.15
C PRO A 83 14.60 10.71 -0.24
N SER A 84 13.33 11.11 -0.29
CA SER A 84 12.60 11.25 -1.54
C SER A 84 11.39 12.19 -1.39
N HIS A 85 10.63 12.33 -2.49
CA HIS A 85 9.36 13.05 -2.49
C HIS A 85 8.20 12.28 -1.81
N LEU A 86 8.35 10.99 -1.55
CA LEU A 86 7.28 10.15 -0.95
C LEU A 86 6.89 10.66 0.44
N ILE A 87 7.87 11.00 1.27
CA ILE A 87 7.67 11.65 2.56
C ILE A 87 8.74 12.73 2.77
N PRO A 88 8.38 13.89 3.34
CA PRO A 88 9.38 14.92 3.68
C PRO A 88 10.28 14.46 4.82
N GLU A 89 11.48 15.00 4.89
CA GLU A 89 12.31 14.84 6.08
C GLU A 89 11.61 15.46 7.30
N SER A 90 11.66 14.77 8.45
CA SER A 90 10.96 15.19 9.67
C SER A 90 11.46 16.52 10.22
N ASN A 91 12.74 16.87 9.98
CA ASN A 91 13.40 18.11 10.39
C ASN A 91 13.26 19.23 9.34
N ALA A 92 12.71 18.96 8.15
CA ALA A 92 12.40 20.01 7.17
C ALA A 92 11.28 20.92 7.69
N PRO A 93 11.25 22.21 7.32
CA PRO A 93 10.17 23.11 7.71
C PRO A 93 8.79 22.55 7.32
N GLY A 94 7.93 22.32 8.30
CA GLY A 94 6.60 21.68 8.09
C GLY A 94 6.63 20.17 7.83
N GLY A 95 7.80 19.55 7.74
CA GLY A 95 7.96 18.14 7.39
C GLY A 95 7.26 17.20 8.38
N ALA A 96 7.48 17.39 9.67
CA ALA A 96 6.84 16.57 10.70
C ALA A 96 5.30 16.66 10.63
N LEU A 97 4.75 17.85 10.38
CA LEU A 97 3.30 18.05 10.25
C LEU A 97 2.75 17.36 8.99
N LEU A 98 3.46 17.45 7.86
CA LEU A 98 3.03 16.78 6.62
C LEU A 98 3.07 15.26 6.77
N ARG A 99 4.10 14.70 7.41
CA ARG A 99 4.16 13.28 7.76
C ARG A 99 2.95 12.85 8.59
N ALA A 100 2.64 13.62 9.65
CA ALA A 100 1.47 13.34 10.49
C ALA A 100 0.14 13.40 9.71
N LYS A 101 0.02 14.30 8.73
CA LYS A 101 -1.17 14.35 7.85
C LYS A 101 -1.26 13.12 6.93
N ILE A 102 -0.12 12.67 6.37
CA ILE A 102 -0.05 11.45 5.56
C ILE A 102 -0.48 10.25 6.43
N ASP A 103 0.10 10.09 7.62
CA ASP A 103 -0.21 9.01 8.53
C ASP A 103 -1.69 9.02 8.93
N PHE A 104 -2.25 10.19 9.22
CA PHE A 104 -3.66 10.35 9.57
C PHE A 104 -4.60 9.98 8.42
N PHE A 105 -4.25 10.38 7.19
CA PHE A 105 -5.02 10.01 5.99
C PHE A 105 -5.00 8.49 5.79
N VAL A 106 -3.82 7.87 5.86
CA VAL A 106 -3.65 6.43 5.72
C VAL A 106 -4.42 5.67 6.81
N ASP A 107 -4.29 6.10 8.06
CA ASP A 107 -5.03 5.50 9.19
C ASP A 107 -6.54 5.62 8.99
N THR A 108 -7.03 6.79 8.60
CA THR A 108 -8.45 7.02 8.33
C THR A 108 -8.95 6.09 7.22
N PHE A 109 -8.25 5.99 6.10
CA PHE A 109 -8.63 5.10 5.01
C PHE A 109 -8.67 3.65 5.46
N ILE A 110 -7.62 3.16 6.12
CA ILE A 110 -7.53 1.77 6.56
C ILE A 110 -8.59 1.45 7.62
N SER A 111 -8.76 2.30 8.62
CA SER A 111 -9.65 2.04 9.76
C SER A 111 -11.13 2.27 9.43
N LYS A 112 -11.48 3.20 8.53
CA LYS A 112 -12.86 3.59 8.25
C LYS A 112 -13.42 3.02 6.96
N ALA A 113 -12.62 2.88 5.91
CA ALA A 113 -13.11 2.49 4.58
C ALA A 113 -12.68 1.07 4.17
N ASN A 114 -11.42 0.71 4.37
CA ASN A 114 -10.84 -0.50 3.79
C ASN A 114 -11.53 -1.81 4.22
N SER A 115 -12.08 -1.88 5.43
CA SER A 115 -12.81 -3.05 5.91
C SER A 115 -14.09 -3.33 5.11
N HIS A 116 -14.80 -2.28 4.68
CA HIS A 116 -16.02 -2.40 3.86
C HIS A 116 -15.68 -2.86 2.43
N PHE A 117 -14.55 -2.38 1.90
CA PHE A 117 -14.04 -2.86 0.62
C PHE A 117 -13.78 -4.39 0.64
N PHE A 118 -13.10 -4.89 1.67
CA PHE A 118 -12.87 -6.33 1.81
C PHE A 118 -14.18 -7.12 2.01
N LYS A 119 -15.15 -6.60 2.77
CA LYS A 119 -16.46 -7.23 2.89
C LYS A 119 -17.16 -7.33 1.53
N ALA A 120 -17.10 -6.29 0.69
CA ALA A 120 -17.65 -6.33 -0.65
C ALA A 120 -16.95 -7.37 -1.53
N GLN A 121 -15.62 -7.45 -1.46
CA GLN A 121 -14.83 -8.40 -2.25
C GLN A 121 -15.11 -9.87 -1.88
N TRP A 122 -15.46 -10.15 -0.62
CA TRP A 122 -15.68 -11.50 -0.09
C TRP A 122 -17.14 -11.80 0.23
N GLY A 123 -18.07 -10.93 -0.16
CA GLY A 123 -19.51 -11.13 0.01
C GLY A 123 -19.97 -12.39 -0.72
N LYS A 124 -20.85 -13.16 -0.06
CA LYS A 124 -21.34 -14.43 -0.58
C LYS A 124 -22.64 -14.27 -1.37
N THR A 125 -23.32 -13.16 -1.21
CA THR A 125 -24.57 -12.83 -1.90
C THR A 125 -24.51 -11.42 -2.47
N ASP A 126 -25.26 -11.18 -3.57
CA ASP A 126 -25.32 -9.85 -4.18
C ASP A 126 -25.78 -8.77 -3.18
N ALA A 127 -26.72 -9.12 -2.29
CA ALA A 127 -27.20 -8.21 -1.25
C ALA A 127 -26.11 -7.82 -0.23
N GLU A 128 -25.25 -8.77 0.18
CA GLU A 128 -24.09 -8.49 1.05
C GLU A 128 -23.06 -7.60 0.35
N VAL A 129 -22.80 -7.89 -0.91
CA VAL A 129 -21.89 -7.09 -1.74
C VAL A 129 -22.40 -5.66 -1.88
N GLU A 130 -23.67 -5.49 -2.28
CA GLU A 130 -24.31 -4.17 -2.46
C GLU A 130 -24.33 -3.36 -1.16
N ALA A 131 -24.69 -3.97 -0.05
CA ALA A 131 -24.67 -3.32 1.26
C ALA A 131 -23.26 -2.86 1.65
N SER A 132 -22.24 -3.70 1.42
CA SER A 132 -20.85 -3.39 1.75
C SER A 132 -20.27 -2.29 0.82
N ILE A 133 -20.67 -2.27 -0.45
CA ILE A 133 -20.33 -1.19 -1.39
C ILE A 133 -20.91 0.14 -0.90
N LYS A 134 -22.18 0.14 -0.50
CA LYS A 134 -22.83 1.34 0.03
C LYS A 134 -22.11 1.86 1.28
N GLU A 135 -21.82 0.98 2.24
CA GLU A 135 -21.05 1.34 3.45
C GLU A 135 -19.65 1.89 3.08
N TYR A 136 -18.99 1.29 2.09
CA TYR A 136 -17.69 1.78 1.60
C TYR A 136 -17.78 3.19 1.04
N VAL A 137 -18.75 3.46 0.15
CA VAL A 137 -18.94 4.77 -0.45
C VAL A 137 -19.28 5.81 0.62
N GLU A 138 -20.18 5.49 1.56
CA GLU A 138 -20.51 6.37 2.68
C GLU A 138 -19.28 6.70 3.53
N ALA A 139 -18.43 5.72 3.82
CA ALA A 139 -17.20 5.91 4.57
C ALA A 139 -16.19 6.78 3.81
N ILE A 140 -16.02 6.57 2.49
CA ILE A 140 -15.17 7.40 1.65
C ILE A 140 -15.65 8.86 1.68
N VAL A 141 -16.92 9.11 1.38
CA VAL A 141 -17.47 10.47 1.30
C VAL A 141 -17.40 11.20 2.64
N LYS A 142 -17.67 10.49 3.74
CA LYS A 142 -17.71 11.10 5.07
C LYS A 142 -16.35 11.30 5.71
N GLU A 143 -15.47 10.30 5.62
CA GLU A 143 -14.24 10.25 6.42
C GLU A 143 -12.98 10.58 5.60
N VAL A 144 -12.93 10.17 4.32
CA VAL A 144 -11.72 10.24 3.49
C VAL A 144 -11.73 11.48 2.58
N GLU A 145 -12.83 11.73 1.87
CA GLU A 145 -12.94 12.83 0.91
C GLU A 145 -12.64 14.22 1.52
N PRO A 146 -13.07 14.55 2.75
CA PRO A 146 -12.70 15.83 3.36
C PRO A 146 -11.20 16.06 3.52
N LEU A 147 -10.43 14.99 3.65
CA LEU A 147 -8.97 15.03 3.77
C LEU A 147 -8.27 15.28 2.43
N LEU A 148 -9.00 15.12 1.33
CA LEU A 148 -8.51 15.32 -0.04
C LEU A 148 -8.86 16.71 -0.61
N SER A 149 -9.42 17.62 0.18
CA SER A 149 -9.87 18.92 -0.28
C SER A 149 -8.80 19.79 -0.98
N ASN A 150 -7.52 19.53 -0.70
CA ASN A 150 -6.37 20.18 -1.33
C ASN A 150 -5.47 19.19 -2.09
N ALA A 151 -5.94 17.99 -2.39
CA ALA A 151 -5.20 16.96 -3.12
C ALA A 151 -5.30 17.19 -4.63
N ALA A 152 -4.42 18.00 -5.20
CA ALA A 152 -4.36 18.24 -6.64
C ALA A 152 -2.93 18.60 -7.08
N PRO A 153 -2.23 17.75 -7.87
CA PRO A 153 -2.69 16.44 -8.38
C PRO A 153 -2.60 15.29 -7.34
N PHE A 154 -1.79 15.44 -6.26
CA PHE A 154 -1.59 14.43 -5.23
C PHE A 154 -1.88 14.97 -3.83
N PHE A 155 -1.81 14.12 -2.83
CA PHE A 155 -2.16 14.43 -1.45
C PHE A 155 -1.48 15.71 -0.95
N ASN A 156 -2.26 16.55 -0.27
CA ASN A 156 -1.86 17.84 0.30
C ASN A 156 -1.24 18.81 -0.73
N GLY A 157 -1.66 18.74 -2.01
CA GLY A 157 -1.20 19.63 -3.08
C GLY A 157 0.20 19.33 -3.60
N SER A 158 0.71 18.12 -3.37
CA SER A 158 1.99 17.67 -3.94
C SER A 158 1.89 17.59 -5.46
N ASP A 159 2.96 17.94 -6.15
CA ASP A 159 3.12 17.76 -7.61
C ASP A 159 3.60 16.35 -7.96
N LYS A 160 3.94 15.53 -6.97
CA LYS A 160 4.39 14.15 -7.11
C LYS A 160 3.63 13.24 -6.15
N LEU A 161 3.60 11.96 -6.50
CA LEU A 161 3.07 10.89 -5.67
C LEU A 161 3.67 10.96 -4.26
N THR A 162 2.84 10.77 -3.25
CA THR A 162 3.27 10.73 -1.86
C THR A 162 3.05 9.34 -1.26
N GLN A 163 3.54 9.12 -0.05
CA GLN A 163 3.29 7.89 0.69
C GLN A 163 1.79 7.65 0.96
N ALA A 164 0.97 8.70 0.94
CA ALA A 164 -0.48 8.56 1.05
C ALA A 164 -1.02 7.67 -0.09
N GLU A 165 -0.70 7.98 -1.34
CA GLU A 165 -1.16 7.23 -2.50
C GLU A 165 -0.51 5.85 -2.58
N VAL A 166 0.75 5.71 -2.18
CA VAL A 166 1.44 4.41 -2.18
C VAL A 166 0.72 3.41 -1.27
N ILE A 167 0.33 3.84 -0.06
CA ILE A 167 -0.28 2.95 0.93
C ILE A 167 -1.78 2.77 0.69
N THR A 168 -2.46 3.77 0.13
CA THR A 168 -3.89 3.72 -0.18
C THR A 168 -4.11 3.68 -1.69
N PRO A 169 -3.63 2.65 -2.42
CA PRO A 169 -3.72 2.64 -3.86
C PRO A 169 -5.17 2.74 -4.30
N PHE A 170 -5.45 3.67 -5.19
CA PHE A 170 -6.77 3.94 -5.79
C PHE A 170 -7.34 2.76 -6.59
N ASP A 171 -6.58 1.67 -6.76
CA ASP A 171 -7.07 0.41 -7.34
C ASP A 171 -8.23 -0.23 -6.55
N ALA A 172 -8.51 0.26 -5.35
CA ALA A 172 -9.73 -0.08 -4.64
C ALA A 172 -11.02 0.32 -5.42
N MET A 173 -10.90 1.16 -6.45
CA MET A 173 -12.02 1.57 -7.32
C MET A 173 -12.10 0.78 -8.65
N SER A 174 -11.16 -0.12 -8.92
CA SER A 174 -11.10 -0.91 -10.16
C SER A 174 -12.34 -1.80 -10.42
N PRO A 175 -13.00 -2.43 -9.43
CA PRO A 175 -14.21 -3.20 -9.67
C PRO A 175 -15.39 -2.36 -10.15
N PHE A 176 -15.40 -1.04 -9.89
CA PHE A 176 -16.52 -0.16 -10.20
C PHE A 176 -16.35 0.63 -11.50
N ARG A 177 -15.19 0.53 -12.16
CA ARG A 177 -14.92 1.25 -13.41
C ARG A 177 -15.75 0.77 -14.61
N SER A 178 -16.30 -0.43 -14.58
CA SER A 178 -17.12 -0.97 -15.67
C SER A 178 -18.59 -0.50 -15.68
N GLU A 179 -19.05 0.17 -14.63
CA GLU A 179 -20.44 0.60 -14.51
C GLU A 179 -20.67 2.13 -14.64
N ILE A 180 -19.57 2.90 -14.83
CA ILE A 180 -19.64 4.38 -14.96
C ILE A 180 -19.37 4.83 -16.42
N SER A 181 -19.57 3.97 -17.42
CA SER A 181 -19.47 4.36 -18.84
C SER A 181 -20.83 4.36 -19.51
#